data_758607c7242474374a8060a949bd7fd5
#
_entry.id   758607c7242474374a8060a949bd7fd5
#
_cell.length_a   1.000
_cell.length_b   1.000
_cell.length_c   1.000
_cell.angle_alpha   90.00
_cell.angle_beta   90.00
_cell.angle_gamma   90.00
#
_symmetry.space_group_name_H-M   'P 1'
#
loop_
_entity.id
_entity.type
_entity.pdbx_description
1 polymer ?
#
loop_
_entity_poly.entity_id
_entity_poly.type
_entity_poly.pdbx_seq_one_letter_code
_entity_poly.pdbx_strand_id
1 'polypeptide(L)'
;MDIQNFAASVRRMSIITGRGDSGETDLLFGKRIAKASLRIEALGCVDELNAALGVARASGANPEWVSLIDQLQEKLIGLMGQLATLPEDDERYGQTKFPLITEADVEWVTAEAHRYEACGIRFTGWARPGAEGCLARANVDFARSVARRAERAILTLHASGEPVPMSVRLFFNRLADLLWILARVESD
;
A
#
# COMPACT_ATOMS: atom_id res chain seq x y z
N MET A 1 -8.65 27.67 -34.67
CA MET A 1 -9.02 26.48 -33.88
C MET A 1 -9.38 26.97 -32.49
N ASP A 2 -10.66 26.96 -32.17
CA ASP A 2 -11.28 27.81 -31.15
C ASP A 2 -11.09 27.20 -29.76
N ILE A 3 -10.36 27.90 -28.89
CA ILE A 3 -10.03 27.49 -27.50
C ILE A 3 -11.30 27.30 -26.65
N GLN A 4 -12.42 27.91 -27.04
CA GLN A 4 -13.70 27.77 -26.35
C GLN A 4 -14.37 26.40 -26.55
N ASN A 5 -14.05 25.65 -27.61
CA ASN A 5 -14.60 24.32 -27.84
C ASN A 5 -13.85 23.18 -27.15
N PHE A 6 -12.62 23.41 -26.66
CA PHE A 6 -11.88 22.40 -25.92
C PHE A 6 -12.36 22.26 -24.45
N ALA A 7 -12.90 23.35 -23.88
CA ALA A 7 -13.39 23.35 -22.48
C ALA A 7 -14.74 22.62 -22.30
N ALA A 8 -15.48 22.36 -23.38
CA ALA A 8 -16.83 21.80 -23.31
C ALA A 8 -16.87 20.24 -23.23
N SER A 9 -15.75 19.54 -23.40
CA SER A 9 -15.73 18.07 -23.42
C SER A 9 -15.20 17.39 -22.16
N VAL A 10 -14.70 18.13 -21.18
CA VAL A 10 -14.38 17.58 -19.86
C VAL A 10 -15.68 17.47 -19.07
N ARG A 11 -16.40 16.35 -19.23
CA ARG A 11 -17.44 15.98 -18.26
C ARG A 11 -16.76 15.96 -16.90
N ARG A 12 -17.05 16.94 -16.05
CA ARG A 12 -16.70 16.86 -14.61
C ARG A 12 -17.41 15.62 -14.07
N MET A 13 -16.69 14.50 -13.97
CA MET A 13 -17.20 13.35 -13.25
C MET A 13 -17.29 13.76 -11.79
N SER A 14 -18.52 13.78 -11.26
CA SER A 14 -18.69 13.99 -9.82
C SER A 14 -18.12 12.79 -9.08
N ILE A 15 -17.28 13.03 -8.09
CA ILE A 15 -16.80 11.99 -7.14
C ILE A 15 -17.98 11.52 -6.28
N ILE A 16 -18.92 12.42 -5.98
CA ILE A 16 -20.11 12.10 -5.17
C ILE A 16 -21.20 11.60 -6.13
N THR A 17 -21.32 10.29 -6.23
CA THR A 17 -22.28 9.64 -7.14
C THR A 17 -23.50 9.06 -6.45
N GLY A 18 -23.47 8.87 -5.12
CA GLY A 18 -24.51 8.19 -4.34
C GLY A 18 -24.62 6.67 -4.60
N ARG A 19 -23.87 6.13 -5.56
CA ARG A 19 -23.96 4.69 -5.96
C ARG A 19 -23.62 3.73 -4.83
N GLY A 20 -22.88 4.19 -3.82
CA GLY A 20 -22.45 3.38 -2.69
C GLY A 20 -23.38 3.44 -1.47
N ASP A 21 -24.48 4.19 -1.51
CA ASP A 21 -25.34 4.43 -0.33
C ASP A 21 -26.10 3.18 0.10
N SER A 22 -26.30 2.22 -0.82
CA SER A 22 -26.90 0.91 -0.55
C SER A 22 -25.99 -0.09 0.19
N GLY A 23 -24.74 0.30 0.55
CA GLY A 23 -23.79 -0.58 1.20
C GLY A 23 -22.97 -1.46 0.24
N GLU A 24 -23.06 -1.20 -1.06
CA GLU A 24 -22.23 -1.82 -2.09
C GLU A 24 -21.22 -0.83 -2.67
N THR A 25 -20.16 -1.35 -3.28
CA THR A 25 -19.15 -0.57 -3.99
C THR A 25 -18.84 -1.19 -5.35
N ASP A 26 -18.38 -0.34 -6.27
CA ASP A 26 -17.91 -0.79 -7.58
C ASP A 26 -16.49 -1.38 -7.47
N LEU A 27 -16.28 -2.50 -8.14
CA LEU A 27 -14.99 -3.09 -8.42
C LEU A 27 -14.57 -2.81 -9.87
N LEU A 28 -13.36 -3.23 -10.24
CA LEU A 28 -12.93 -3.17 -11.63
C LEU A 28 -13.83 -4.05 -12.53
N PHE A 29 -13.79 -3.76 -13.82
CA PHE A 29 -14.53 -4.48 -14.87
C PHE A 29 -16.06 -4.51 -14.67
N GLY A 30 -16.61 -3.48 -13.99
CA GLY A 30 -18.06 -3.31 -13.82
C GLY A 30 -18.72 -4.24 -12.80
N LYS A 31 -17.94 -4.91 -11.99
CA LYS A 31 -18.43 -5.74 -10.89
C LYS A 31 -18.82 -4.88 -9.70
N ARG A 32 -19.65 -5.43 -8.81
CA ARG A 32 -20.07 -4.81 -7.53
C ARG A 32 -19.99 -5.82 -6.42
N ILE A 33 -19.70 -5.35 -5.20
CA ILE A 33 -19.59 -6.18 -4.00
C ILE A 33 -20.03 -5.39 -2.77
N ALA A 34 -20.44 -6.09 -1.71
CA ALA A 34 -20.75 -5.48 -0.43
C ALA A 34 -19.50 -4.78 0.17
N LYS A 35 -19.67 -3.55 0.65
CA LYS A 35 -18.61 -2.80 1.33
C LYS A 35 -18.06 -3.52 2.58
N ALA A 36 -18.89 -4.36 3.22
CA ALA A 36 -18.51 -5.14 4.39
C ALA A 36 -17.80 -6.46 4.06
N SER A 37 -17.47 -6.74 2.79
CA SER A 37 -16.75 -7.96 2.41
C SER A 37 -15.28 -7.91 2.86
N LEU A 38 -14.70 -9.10 3.12
CA LEU A 38 -13.28 -9.23 3.49
C LEU A 38 -12.33 -8.69 2.40
N ARG A 39 -12.74 -8.74 1.13
CA ARG A 39 -12.01 -8.18 0.01
C ARG A 39 -11.90 -6.66 0.09
N ILE A 40 -13.00 -5.98 0.41
CA ILE A 40 -13.02 -4.51 0.58
C ILE A 40 -12.30 -4.11 1.87
N GLU A 41 -12.38 -4.90 2.94
CA GLU A 41 -11.58 -4.69 4.15
C GLU A 41 -10.08 -4.76 3.84
N ALA A 42 -9.62 -5.80 3.14
CA ALA A 42 -8.22 -5.93 2.74
C ALA A 42 -7.78 -4.77 1.85
N LEU A 43 -8.57 -4.38 0.85
CA LEU A 43 -8.31 -3.23 -0.01
C LEU A 43 -8.21 -1.95 0.80
N GLY A 44 -9.14 -1.69 1.72
CA GLY A 44 -9.14 -0.50 2.57
C GLY A 44 -7.93 -0.43 3.50
N CYS A 45 -7.48 -1.57 4.04
CA CYS A 45 -6.25 -1.62 4.85
C CYS A 45 -4.99 -1.31 4.02
N VAL A 46 -4.95 -1.74 2.75
CA VAL A 46 -3.83 -1.39 1.84
C VAL A 46 -3.86 0.09 1.47
N ASP A 47 -5.03 0.66 1.21
CA ASP A 47 -5.20 2.09 0.95
C ASP A 47 -4.78 2.94 2.14
N GLU A 48 -5.15 2.54 3.36
CA GLU A 48 -4.72 3.20 4.59
C GLU A 48 -3.20 3.13 4.78
N LEU A 49 -2.56 2.00 4.45
CA LEU A 49 -1.10 1.90 4.45
C LEU A 49 -0.48 2.86 3.43
N ASN A 50 -1.04 2.93 2.23
CA ASN A 50 -0.58 3.85 1.20
C ASN A 50 -0.66 5.31 1.67
N ALA A 51 -1.74 5.70 2.33
CA ALA A 51 -1.89 7.02 2.92
C ALA A 51 -0.89 7.26 4.08
N ALA A 52 -0.66 6.28 4.95
CA ALA A 52 0.30 6.37 6.05
C ALA A 52 1.74 6.54 5.53
N LEU A 53 2.12 5.84 4.46
CA LEU A 53 3.40 6.04 3.78
C LEU A 53 3.49 7.44 3.18
N GLY A 54 2.40 7.98 2.62
CA GLY A 54 2.33 9.36 2.14
C GLY A 54 2.60 10.38 3.26
N VAL A 55 2.08 10.15 4.46
CA VAL A 55 2.38 10.99 5.64
C VAL A 55 3.86 10.90 6.02
N ALA A 56 4.44 9.69 6.05
CA ALA A 56 5.87 9.50 6.33
C ALA A 56 6.74 10.24 5.30
N ARG A 57 6.40 10.11 4.01
CA ARG A 57 7.05 10.79 2.89
C ARG A 57 7.04 12.31 3.05
N ALA A 58 5.92 12.88 3.44
CA ALA A 58 5.72 14.33 3.59
C ALA A 58 6.29 14.93 4.88
N SER A 59 6.71 14.10 5.85
CA SER A 59 7.17 14.55 7.18
C SER A 59 8.66 14.88 7.27
N GLY A 60 9.32 15.22 6.17
CA GLY A 60 10.74 15.58 6.15
C GLY A 60 11.66 14.37 6.01
N ALA A 61 11.19 13.29 5.40
CA ALA A 61 12.02 12.16 5.02
C ALA A 61 13.15 12.63 4.07
N ASN A 62 14.33 12.03 4.18
CA ASN A 62 15.41 12.33 3.25
C ASN A 62 15.07 11.85 1.82
N PRO A 63 15.77 12.34 0.77
CA PRO A 63 15.44 11.99 -0.63
C PRO A 63 15.47 10.48 -0.92
N GLU A 64 16.33 9.73 -0.25
CA GLU A 64 16.45 8.29 -0.42
C GLU A 64 15.19 7.56 0.09
N TRP A 65 14.69 7.96 1.27
CA TRP A 65 13.43 7.43 1.81
C TRP A 65 12.23 7.84 0.97
N VAL A 66 12.23 9.07 0.45
CA VAL A 66 11.18 9.52 -0.48
C VAL A 66 11.13 8.61 -1.70
N SER A 67 12.28 8.32 -2.33
CA SER A 67 12.36 7.42 -3.49
C SER A 67 11.91 6.00 -3.17
N LEU A 68 12.30 5.46 -2.01
CA LEU A 68 11.87 4.13 -1.56
C LEU A 68 10.35 4.09 -1.33
N ILE A 69 9.80 5.10 -0.65
CA ILE A 69 8.36 5.18 -0.38
C ILE A 69 7.56 5.31 -1.69
N ASP A 70 8.04 6.10 -2.66
CA ASP A 70 7.39 6.23 -3.97
C ASP A 70 7.29 4.87 -4.67
N GLN A 71 8.36 4.06 -4.66
CA GLN A 71 8.35 2.71 -5.22
C GLN A 71 7.40 1.78 -4.48
N LEU A 72 7.35 1.84 -3.15
CA LEU A 72 6.40 1.07 -2.34
C LEU A 72 4.95 1.44 -2.66
N GLN A 73 4.65 2.74 -2.76
CA GLN A 73 3.31 3.24 -3.08
C GLN A 73 2.85 2.80 -4.48
N GLU A 74 3.74 2.79 -5.49
CA GLU A 74 3.43 2.30 -6.82
C GLU A 74 2.99 0.83 -6.79
N LYS A 75 3.70 -0.01 -6.04
CA LYS A 75 3.35 -1.43 -5.87
C LYS A 75 2.02 -1.61 -5.14
N LEU A 76 1.77 -0.81 -4.10
CA LEU A 76 0.49 -0.85 -3.36
C LEU A 76 -0.69 -0.41 -4.24
N ILE A 77 -0.51 0.57 -5.15
CA ILE A 77 -1.53 0.96 -6.12
C ILE A 77 -1.89 -0.22 -7.03
N GLY A 78 -0.90 -0.94 -7.54
CA GLY A 78 -1.12 -2.15 -8.33
C GLY A 78 -1.87 -3.22 -7.54
N LEU A 79 -1.47 -3.47 -6.29
CA LEU A 79 -2.14 -4.43 -5.42
C LEU A 79 -3.59 -4.02 -5.11
N MET A 80 -3.87 -2.73 -4.88
CA MET A 80 -5.26 -2.26 -4.70
C MET A 80 -6.12 -2.56 -5.92
N GLY A 81 -5.57 -2.38 -7.13
CA GLY A 81 -6.25 -2.76 -8.36
C GLY A 81 -6.49 -4.28 -8.45
N GLN A 82 -5.53 -5.11 -8.05
CA GLN A 82 -5.69 -6.56 -7.98
C GLN A 82 -6.79 -6.96 -6.97
N LEU A 83 -6.81 -6.37 -5.78
CA LEU A 83 -7.86 -6.60 -4.78
C LEU A 83 -9.23 -6.08 -5.25
N ALA A 84 -9.26 -5.05 -6.09
CA ALA A 84 -10.49 -4.56 -6.73
C ALA A 84 -10.93 -5.40 -7.95
N THR A 85 -10.27 -6.54 -8.19
CA THR A 85 -10.59 -7.49 -9.27
C THR A 85 -11.08 -8.80 -8.65
N LEU A 86 -12.17 -9.36 -9.20
CA LEU A 86 -12.63 -10.69 -8.78
C LEU A 86 -11.79 -11.78 -9.47
N PRO A 87 -11.68 -12.99 -8.88
CA PRO A 87 -10.82 -14.06 -9.41
C PRO A 87 -11.10 -14.42 -10.88
N GLU A 88 -12.35 -14.32 -11.33
CA GLU A 88 -12.70 -14.56 -12.72
C GLU A 88 -12.14 -13.55 -13.74
N ASP A 89 -11.72 -12.37 -13.28
CA ASP A 89 -11.13 -11.30 -14.09
C ASP A 89 -9.61 -11.14 -13.85
N ASP A 90 -8.96 -12.00 -13.06
CA ASP A 90 -7.53 -11.91 -12.71
C ASP A 90 -6.62 -11.90 -13.96
N GLU A 91 -6.90 -12.75 -14.95
CA GLU A 91 -6.15 -12.76 -16.23
C GLU A 91 -6.26 -11.42 -16.95
N ARG A 92 -7.46 -10.84 -16.96
CA ARG A 92 -7.70 -9.53 -17.56
C ARG A 92 -6.95 -8.41 -16.83
N TYR A 93 -6.88 -8.48 -15.50
CA TYR A 93 -6.08 -7.55 -14.73
C TYR A 93 -4.59 -7.68 -15.02
N GLY A 94 -4.08 -8.91 -15.14
CA GLY A 94 -2.68 -9.19 -15.49
C GLY A 94 -2.25 -8.63 -16.84
N GLN A 95 -3.19 -8.33 -17.74
CA GLN A 95 -2.93 -7.68 -19.03
C GLN A 95 -2.93 -6.14 -18.94
N THR A 96 -3.20 -5.56 -17.78
CA THR A 96 -3.13 -4.11 -17.58
C THR A 96 -1.69 -3.65 -17.38
N LYS A 97 -1.48 -2.33 -17.40
CA LYS A 97 -0.17 -1.71 -17.11
C LYS A 97 0.17 -1.64 -15.62
N PHE A 98 -0.74 -1.99 -14.73
CA PHE A 98 -0.51 -1.89 -13.30
C PHE A 98 0.35 -3.06 -12.80
N PRO A 99 1.36 -2.79 -11.96
CA PRO A 99 2.26 -3.84 -11.48
C PRO A 99 1.52 -4.81 -10.56
N LEU A 100 1.82 -6.11 -10.71
CA LEU A 100 1.50 -7.13 -9.73
C LEU A 100 2.66 -7.27 -8.74
N ILE A 101 2.37 -7.69 -7.52
CA ILE A 101 3.42 -8.07 -6.57
C ILE A 101 3.97 -9.45 -6.96
N THR A 102 5.25 -9.48 -7.30
CA THR A 102 5.97 -10.67 -7.77
C THR A 102 7.00 -11.17 -6.75
N GLU A 103 7.64 -12.30 -7.01
CA GLU A 103 8.77 -12.78 -6.19
C GLU A 103 9.94 -11.80 -6.23
N ALA A 104 10.20 -11.16 -7.37
CA ALA A 104 11.24 -10.13 -7.49
C ALA A 104 10.97 -8.93 -6.57
N ASP A 105 9.71 -8.59 -6.30
CA ASP A 105 9.36 -7.53 -5.36
C ASP A 105 9.60 -7.94 -3.91
N VAL A 106 9.42 -9.22 -3.59
CA VAL A 106 9.77 -9.77 -2.27
C VAL A 106 11.29 -9.75 -2.06
N GLU A 107 12.05 -10.14 -3.08
CA GLU A 107 13.52 -10.07 -3.05
C GLU A 107 14.00 -8.64 -2.89
N TRP A 108 13.44 -7.71 -3.66
CA TRP A 108 13.77 -6.29 -3.60
C TRP A 108 13.51 -5.71 -2.20
N VAL A 109 12.32 -5.88 -1.62
CA VAL A 109 12.02 -5.34 -0.29
C VAL A 109 12.88 -5.97 0.80
N THR A 110 13.26 -7.24 0.64
CA THR A 110 14.18 -7.94 1.53
C THR A 110 15.60 -7.36 1.43
N ALA A 111 16.07 -7.10 0.20
CA ALA A 111 17.39 -6.50 -0.03
C ALA A 111 17.46 -5.08 0.55
N GLU A 112 16.41 -4.26 0.38
CA GLU A 112 16.32 -2.94 1.00
C GLU A 112 16.35 -3.02 2.54
N ALA A 113 15.65 -3.98 3.13
CA ALA A 113 15.69 -4.19 4.58
C ALA A 113 17.12 -4.50 5.06
N HIS A 114 17.82 -5.43 4.41
CA HIS A 114 19.22 -5.76 4.76
C HIS A 114 20.19 -4.59 4.51
N ARG A 115 19.95 -3.81 3.45
CA ARG A 115 20.79 -2.64 3.15
C ARG A 115 20.73 -1.61 4.27
N TYR A 116 19.51 -1.30 4.77
CA TYR A 116 19.36 -0.36 5.88
C TYR A 116 19.77 -0.97 7.22
N GLU A 117 19.55 -2.25 7.45
CA GLU A 117 20.00 -2.94 8.67
C GLU A 117 21.53 -2.91 8.81
N ALA A 118 22.27 -3.01 7.69
CA ALA A 118 23.74 -2.93 7.66
C ALA A 118 24.28 -1.54 8.04
N CYS A 119 23.47 -0.48 7.97
CA CYS A 119 23.86 0.86 8.45
C CYS A 119 23.86 0.96 9.99
N GLY A 120 23.41 -0.06 10.70
CA GLY A 120 23.26 -0.08 12.15
C GLY A 120 21.86 0.30 12.60
N ILE A 121 21.43 -0.26 13.72
CA ILE A 121 20.10 -0.03 14.29
C ILE A 121 20.25 0.48 15.71
N ARG A 122 19.65 1.61 16.00
CA ARG A 122 19.59 2.19 17.36
C ARG A 122 18.33 1.79 18.09
N PHE A 123 18.46 0.96 19.10
CA PHE A 123 17.49 0.88 20.17
C PHE A 123 18.12 0.26 21.42
N THR A 124 17.64 0.67 22.58
CA THR A 124 18.01 0.07 23.86
C THR A 124 16.74 -0.36 24.59
N GLY A 125 16.64 -1.63 24.95
CA GLY A 125 15.46 -2.19 25.57
C GLY A 125 14.24 -2.20 24.64
N TRP A 126 13.09 -1.75 25.10
CA TRP A 126 11.89 -1.65 24.28
C TRP A 126 11.92 -0.41 23.38
N ALA A 127 11.91 -0.62 22.05
CA ALA A 127 11.94 0.46 21.07
C ALA A 127 10.60 1.23 21.06
N ARG A 128 10.58 2.38 21.75
CA ARG A 128 9.37 3.21 21.90
C ARG A 128 9.18 4.12 20.70
N PRO A 129 8.02 4.03 19.98
CA PRO A 129 7.74 4.91 18.85
C PRO A 129 7.86 6.39 19.20
N GLY A 130 8.49 7.18 18.33
CA GLY A 130 8.64 8.64 18.50
C GLY A 130 9.59 9.09 19.59
N ALA A 131 10.29 8.18 20.29
CA ALA A 131 11.18 8.54 21.39
C ALA A 131 12.34 9.47 20.99
N GLU A 132 12.77 9.44 19.74
CA GLU A 132 13.88 10.25 19.21
C GLU A 132 13.44 11.66 18.77
N GLY A 133 12.16 11.99 18.84
CA GLY A 133 11.63 13.30 18.40
C GLY A 133 11.66 13.55 16.90
N CYS A 134 12.01 12.55 16.07
CA CYS A 134 12.02 12.66 14.62
C CYS A 134 10.63 12.30 14.04
N LEU A 135 9.97 13.27 13.41
CA LEU A 135 8.62 13.09 12.88
C LEU A 135 8.57 12.07 11.74
N ALA A 136 9.55 12.07 10.84
CA ALA A 136 9.62 11.12 9.74
C ALA A 136 9.73 9.67 10.26
N ARG A 137 10.62 9.41 11.23
CA ARG A 137 10.77 8.09 11.86
C ARG A 137 9.51 7.64 12.59
N ALA A 138 8.86 8.54 13.32
CA ALA A 138 7.61 8.25 14.02
C ALA A 138 6.50 7.85 13.03
N ASN A 139 6.40 8.54 11.89
CA ASN A 139 5.41 8.22 10.85
C ASN A 139 5.74 6.93 10.10
N VAL A 140 7.00 6.59 9.88
CA VAL A 140 7.40 5.29 9.34
C VAL A 140 7.01 4.16 10.32
N ASP A 141 7.20 4.33 11.62
CA ASP A 141 6.79 3.34 12.63
C ASP A 141 5.25 3.23 12.74
N PHE A 142 4.53 4.33 12.53
CA PHE A 142 3.07 4.30 12.37
C PHE A 142 2.68 3.52 11.11
N ALA A 143 3.27 3.80 9.95
CA ALA A 143 3.04 3.06 8.71
C ALA A 143 3.32 1.56 8.86
N ARG A 144 4.36 1.17 9.63
CA ARG A 144 4.62 -0.22 10.00
C ARG A 144 3.44 -0.87 10.71
N SER A 145 2.83 -0.20 11.66
CA SER A 145 1.69 -0.75 12.40
C SER A 145 0.46 -0.93 11.50
N VAL A 146 0.27 -0.02 10.54
CA VAL A 146 -0.76 -0.11 9.50
C VAL A 146 -0.46 -1.26 8.52
N ALA A 147 0.82 -1.43 8.10
CA ALA A 147 1.25 -2.55 7.25
C ALA A 147 0.92 -3.90 7.87
N ARG A 148 1.18 -4.06 9.17
CA ARG A 148 0.82 -5.28 9.92
C ARG A 148 -0.70 -5.51 10.02
N ARG A 149 -1.51 -4.46 10.00
CA ARG A 149 -2.97 -4.59 9.92
C ARG A 149 -3.38 -5.03 8.52
N ALA A 150 -2.84 -4.42 7.47
CA ALA A 150 -3.09 -4.81 6.08
C ALA A 150 -2.67 -6.28 5.83
N GLU A 151 -1.51 -6.71 6.35
CA GLU A 151 -1.07 -8.10 6.31
C GLU A 151 -2.14 -9.06 6.89
N ARG A 152 -2.65 -8.77 8.10
CA ARG A 152 -3.68 -9.60 8.73
C ARG A 152 -4.98 -9.63 7.94
N ALA A 153 -5.42 -8.49 7.37
CA ALA A 153 -6.62 -8.45 6.54
C ALA A 153 -6.46 -9.30 5.27
N ILE A 154 -5.30 -9.24 4.62
CA ILE A 154 -4.93 -10.07 3.46
C ILE A 154 -4.90 -11.56 3.84
N LEU A 155 -4.34 -11.92 4.99
CA LEU A 155 -4.32 -13.31 5.47
C LEU A 155 -5.74 -13.81 5.80
N THR A 156 -6.60 -12.95 6.35
CA THR A 156 -8.01 -13.28 6.63
C THR A 156 -8.76 -13.52 5.32
N LEU A 157 -8.56 -12.67 4.30
CA LEU A 157 -9.12 -12.87 2.97
C LEU A 157 -8.67 -14.22 2.38
N HIS A 158 -7.37 -14.53 2.44
CA HIS A 158 -6.85 -15.81 1.96
C HIS A 158 -7.47 -17.00 2.69
N ALA A 159 -7.58 -16.92 4.01
CA ALA A 159 -8.15 -17.98 4.84
C ALA A 159 -9.67 -18.21 4.61
N SER A 160 -10.38 -17.22 4.06
CA SER A 160 -11.79 -17.34 3.69
C SER A 160 -12.04 -18.12 2.38
N GLY A 161 -10.97 -18.56 1.71
CA GLY A 161 -11.03 -19.30 0.44
C GLY A 161 -10.84 -18.42 -0.80
N GLU A 162 -10.63 -17.10 -0.64
CA GLU A 162 -10.26 -16.24 -1.75
C GLU A 162 -8.74 -16.29 -1.98
N PRO A 163 -8.25 -16.68 -3.18
CA PRO A 163 -6.83 -16.86 -3.40
C PRO A 163 -6.08 -15.52 -3.32
N VAL A 164 -5.05 -15.48 -2.48
CA VAL A 164 -4.07 -14.39 -2.46
C VAL A 164 -2.69 -14.97 -2.74
N PRO A 165 -1.95 -14.47 -3.74
CA PRO A 165 -0.64 -14.98 -4.10
C PRO A 165 0.34 -15.01 -2.91
N MET A 166 1.23 -16.01 -2.91
CA MET A 166 2.27 -16.14 -1.88
C MET A 166 3.18 -14.91 -1.85
N SER A 167 3.54 -14.38 -3.02
CA SER A 167 4.36 -13.16 -3.17
C SER A 167 3.77 -11.97 -2.41
N VAL A 168 2.44 -11.76 -2.48
CA VAL A 168 1.75 -10.67 -1.75
C VAL A 168 1.91 -10.87 -0.24
N ARG A 169 1.69 -12.09 0.27
CA ARG A 169 1.78 -12.38 1.71
C ARG A 169 3.20 -12.22 2.24
N LEU A 170 4.19 -12.69 1.48
CA LEU A 170 5.60 -12.54 1.83
C LEU A 170 6.05 -11.08 1.75
N PHE A 171 5.59 -10.33 0.74
CA PHE A 171 5.88 -8.91 0.60
C PHE A 171 5.48 -8.12 1.84
N PHE A 172 4.26 -8.30 2.35
CA PHE A 172 3.79 -7.60 3.55
C PHE A 172 4.60 -7.94 4.81
N ASN A 173 4.98 -9.21 4.96
CA ASN A 173 5.83 -9.61 6.07
C ASN A 173 7.18 -8.89 6.01
N ARG A 174 7.86 -8.86 4.85
CA ARG A 174 9.13 -8.16 4.64
C ARG A 174 8.99 -6.64 4.72
N LEU A 175 7.87 -6.08 4.22
CA LEU A 175 7.59 -4.65 4.32
C LEU A 175 7.49 -4.18 5.78
N ALA A 176 6.86 -4.96 6.65
CA ALA A 176 6.78 -4.64 8.07
C ALA A 176 8.17 -4.61 8.73
N ASP A 177 9.06 -5.54 8.35
CA ASP A 177 10.44 -5.58 8.83
C ASP A 177 11.23 -4.36 8.32
N LEU A 178 11.15 -4.05 7.01
CA LEU A 178 11.77 -2.86 6.43
C LEU A 178 11.35 -1.58 7.14
N LEU A 179 10.05 -1.38 7.35
CA LEU A 179 9.55 -0.17 8.02
C LEU A 179 10.00 -0.09 9.49
N TRP A 180 10.15 -1.24 10.17
CA TRP A 180 10.70 -1.27 11.52
C TRP A 180 12.17 -0.82 11.53
N ILE A 181 12.96 -1.32 10.60
CA ILE A 181 14.37 -0.97 10.42
C ILE A 181 14.52 0.52 10.11
N LEU A 182 13.79 1.04 9.10
CA LEU A 182 13.82 2.45 8.72
C LEU A 182 13.51 3.39 9.88
N ALA A 183 12.56 3.02 10.74
CA ALA A 183 12.23 3.83 11.91
C ALA A 183 13.38 3.91 12.94
N ARG A 184 14.41 3.05 12.84
CA ARG A 184 15.47 2.87 13.85
C ARG A 184 16.89 2.88 13.29
N VAL A 185 17.04 2.95 11.98
CA VAL A 185 18.36 2.96 11.33
C VAL A 185 19.19 4.18 11.80
N GLU A 186 20.48 3.96 12.00
CA GLU A 186 21.42 5.06 12.21
C GLU A 186 21.54 5.82 10.89
N SER A 187 21.08 7.06 10.86
CA SER A 187 21.38 8.00 9.77
C SER A 187 22.43 8.97 10.24
N ASP A 188 23.45 9.15 9.42
CA ASP A 188 24.39 10.27 9.56
C ASP A 188 23.66 11.59 9.40
#